data_5d2556e334fea3f7f9e245f440c96c4a
#
_entry.id   5d2556e334fea3f7f9e245f440c96c4a
#
_cell.length_a   1.000
_cell.length_b   1.000
_cell.length_c   1.000
_cell.angle_alpha   90.00
_cell.angle_beta   90.00
_cell.angle_gamma   90.00
#
_symmetry.space_group_name_H-M   'P 1'
#
loop_
_entity.id
_entity.type
_entity.pdbx_description
1 polymer ?
#
loop_
_entity_poly.entity_id
_entity_poly.type
_entity_poly.pdbx_seq_one_letter_code
_entity_poly.pdbx_strand_id
1 'polypeptide(L)'
;MKTRIIMMLLTVAVIAGLVAVGCAPKAVPPAEEKPAPAEEKPAPTEEKPAPPAAPEEKVFKAVWQDIDPAGQSQWFALEALVERVKEASGGRLEITIYPEGKVVPRNECTPAVKDGVVEIATIATSMDEGRIGPATYLLTSSGLPAGPSTVECIAWLYEGGGLDMLNDIYKDWCYIIGASSGAGELFCHSHKPLATAKDFKGLKFRTMGMWAEVLKQYGAAVTMVAGGELYSSAERGILDAFEFGPPSTNWAYGFHEIMEYIGLPGIQSPGYTKPVLINKKFFDGLPDDLQALLRHECMLLSLDSYAKVQFADSEAMVKYQDYGTAIFYVDDEFQADIAARSKALCEKYAAENATFAKVWKSQNAFFKTWRALSGIVPKYTIYD
;
A
#
# COMPACT_ATOMS: atom_id res chain seq x y z
N MET A 1 14.31 28.28 -29.50
CA MET A 1 15.25 27.16 -29.44
C MET A 1 16.73 27.52 -29.75
N LYS A 2 17.05 28.64 -30.36
CA LYS A 2 18.45 29.00 -30.72
C LYS A 2 19.25 29.72 -29.61
N THR A 3 18.60 30.29 -28.61
CA THR A 3 19.25 31.09 -27.55
C THR A 3 19.73 30.25 -26.35
N ARG A 4 19.25 29.02 -26.17
CA ARG A 4 19.67 28.12 -25.07
C ARG A 4 20.93 27.29 -25.36
N ILE A 5 21.30 27.14 -26.62
CA ILE A 5 22.49 26.38 -27.07
C ILE A 5 23.77 27.21 -26.94
N ILE A 6 23.67 28.53 -27.02
CA ILE A 6 24.84 29.44 -26.93
C ILE A 6 25.32 29.62 -25.48
N MET A 7 24.43 29.48 -24.47
CA MET A 7 24.82 29.57 -23.07
C MET A 7 25.51 28.31 -22.53
N MET A 8 25.35 27.15 -23.17
CA MET A 8 25.95 25.89 -22.72
C MET A 8 27.37 25.66 -23.27
N LEU A 9 27.77 26.41 -24.30
CA LEU A 9 29.13 26.36 -24.89
C LEU A 9 30.11 27.36 -24.25
N LEU A 10 29.64 28.35 -23.50
CA LEU A 10 30.48 29.33 -22.81
C LEU A 10 30.90 28.85 -21.39
N THR A 11 30.25 27.88 -20.82
CA THR A 11 30.57 27.32 -19.48
C THR A 11 31.68 26.25 -19.51
N VAL A 12 31.95 25.66 -20.66
CA VAL A 12 33.01 24.63 -20.83
C VAL A 12 34.38 25.24 -21.10
N ALA A 13 34.45 26.51 -21.57
CA ALA A 13 35.72 27.19 -21.92
C ALA A 13 36.44 27.85 -20.72
N VAL A 14 35.80 27.97 -19.54
CA VAL A 14 36.39 28.64 -18.36
C VAL A 14 37.07 27.64 -17.40
N ILE A 15 36.83 26.33 -17.54
CA ILE A 15 37.40 25.31 -16.65
C ILE A 15 38.74 24.71 -17.14
N ALA A 16 39.12 24.99 -18.39
CA ALA A 16 40.37 24.46 -19.00
C ALA A 16 41.62 25.38 -18.85
N GLY A 17 41.52 26.52 -18.13
CA GLY A 17 42.55 27.54 -18.08
C GLY A 17 43.41 27.66 -16.83
N LEU A 18 43.29 26.76 -15.83
CA LEU A 18 43.89 26.95 -14.49
C LEU A 18 44.82 25.83 -14.00
N VAL A 19 45.45 25.07 -14.89
CA VAL A 19 46.46 24.08 -14.49
C VAL A 19 47.68 24.19 -15.42
N ALA A 20 48.51 25.23 -15.26
CA ALA A 20 49.86 25.28 -15.76
C ALA A 20 50.67 26.45 -15.13
N VAL A 21 51.05 26.32 -13.86
CA VAL A 21 52.27 26.97 -13.33
C VAL A 21 53.01 25.97 -12.51
N GLY A 22 54.02 25.32 -13.15
CA GLY A 22 54.95 24.44 -12.48
C GLY A 22 56.09 25.25 -11.84
N CYS A 23 56.34 25.00 -10.57
CA CYS A 23 57.60 25.39 -9.94
C CYS A 23 58.60 24.25 -10.03
N ALA A 24 59.73 24.47 -10.72
CA ALA A 24 60.88 23.59 -10.73
C ALA A 24 61.66 23.71 -9.41
N PRO A 25 62.18 22.62 -8.83
CA PRO A 25 63.03 22.69 -7.65
C PRO A 25 64.49 22.99 -8.03
N LYS A 26 65.12 23.91 -7.30
CA LYS A 26 66.56 24.23 -7.34
C LYS A 26 67.37 23.03 -6.81
N ALA A 27 68.47 22.73 -7.53
CA ALA A 27 69.50 21.80 -7.14
C ALA A 27 70.29 22.31 -5.91
N VAL A 28 70.52 21.39 -4.93
CA VAL A 28 71.37 21.59 -3.77
C VAL A 28 72.59 20.68 -3.97
N PRO A 29 73.87 21.20 -3.67
CA PRO A 29 75.11 20.45 -3.90
C PRO A 29 75.30 19.32 -2.85
N PRO A 30 76.16 18.32 -3.15
CA PRO A 30 76.30 17.11 -2.33
C PRO A 30 77.02 17.42 -1.04
N ALA A 31 76.56 16.91 0.09
CA ALA A 31 77.23 16.90 1.40
C ALA A 31 77.89 15.54 1.62
N GLU A 32 79.09 15.62 2.25
CA GLU A 32 79.99 14.52 2.54
C GLU A 32 79.39 13.42 3.38
N GLU A 33 79.69 12.18 3.00
CA GLU A 33 79.36 10.94 3.77
C GLU A 33 80.14 10.87 5.09
N LYS A 34 79.36 10.74 6.18
CA LYS A 34 79.86 10.20 7.45
C LYS A 34 79.45 8.75 7.59
N PRO A 35 80.31 7.87 8.11
CA PRO A 35 80.00 6.45 8.19
C PRO A 35 78.87 6.17 9.21
N ALA A 36 78.01 5.23 8.84
CA ALA A 36 76.84 4.82 9.56
C ALA A 36 77.22 4.01 10.84
N PRO A 37 76.50 4.19 11.96
CA PRO A 37 76.56 3.26 13.09
C PRO A 37 75.88 1.94 12.75
N ALA A 38 76.40 0.83 13.34
CA ALA A 38 75.93 -0.53 13.14
C ALA A 38 74.43 -0.69 13.44
N GLU A 39 73.68 -1.36 12.54
CA GLU A 39 72.30 -1.78 12.74
C GLU A 39 72.14 -2.76 13.89
N GLU A 40 71.49 -2.32 14.96
CA GLU A 40 70.87 -3.24 15.94
C GLU A 40 69.63 -3.88 15.29
N LYS A 41 69.65 -5.24 15.22
CA LYS A 41 68.50 -6.02 14.81
C LYS A 41 67.27 -5.70 15.72
N PRO A 42 66.12 -5.31 15.19
CA PRO A 42 64.95 -5.17 16.03
C PRO A 42 64.59 -6.53 16.63
N ALA A 43 64.25 -6.51 17.92
CA ALA A 43 63.69 -7.66 18.63
C ALA A 43 62.36 -8.10 17.95
N PRO A 44 61.96 -9.39 17.96
CA PRO A 44 60.71 -9.86 17.41
C PRO A 44 59.57 -9.16 18.11
N THR A 45 58.78 -8.40 17.36
CA THR A 45 57.52 -7.86 17.84
C THR A 45 56.57 -9.05 18.02
N GLU A 46 56.18 -9.36 19.25
CA GLU A 46 55.08 -10.28 19.52
C GLU A 46 53.81 -9.72 18.85
N GLU A 47 53.37 -10.37 17.79
CA GLU A 47 52.08 -10.12 17.20
C GLU A 47 51.00 -10.45 18.25
N LYS A 48 50.37 -9.41 18.77
CA LYS A 48 49.21 -9.55 19.63
C LYS A 48 48.13 -10.30 18.82
N PRO A 49 47.56 -11.43 19.32
CA PRO A 49 46.57 -12.16 18.58
C PRO A 49 45.42 -11.21 18.16
N ALA A 50 45.04 -11.24 16.89
CA ALA A 50 43.88 -10.53 16.40
C ALA A 50 42.67 -10.90 17.26
N PRO A 51 41.80 -9.94 17.61
CA PRO A 51 40.56 -10.25 18.32
C PRO A 51 39.82 -11.34 17.54
N PRO A 52 39.17 -12.31 18.22
CA PRO A 52 38.38 -13.31 17.54
C PRO A 52 37.36 -12.59 16.65
N ALA A 53 37.26 -13.04 15.42
CA ALA A 53 36.21 -12.53 14.48
C ALA A 53 34.85 -12.62 15.18
N ALA A 54 34.12 -11.51 15.18
CA ALA A 54 32.74 -11.52 15.69
C ALA A 54 31.99 -12.66 15.00
N PRO A 55 31.16 -13.42 15.73
CA PRO A 55 30.34 -14.46 15.10
C PRO A 55 29.58 -13.85 13.91
N GLU A 56 29.60 -14.52 12.77
CA GLU A 56 28.79 -14.11 11.63
C GLU A 56 27.32 -14.11 12.10
N GLU A 57 26.70 -12.92 12.11
CA GLU A 57 25.30 -12.79 12.50
C GLU A 57 24.43 -13.50 11.44
N LYS A 58 23.52 -14.35 11.92
CA LYS A 58 22.61 -15.10 11.06
C LYS A 58 21.71 -14.13 10.30
N VAL A 59 21.75 -14.18 8.96
CA VAL A 59 20.86 -13.43 8.08
C VAL A 59 19.59 -14.26 7.82
N PHE A 60 18.43 -13.67 8.10
CA PHE A 60 17.12 -14.21 7.78
C PHE A 60 16.65 -13.62 6.46
N LYS A 61 16.11 -14.47 5.57
CA LYS A 61 15.61 -14.06 4.26
C LYS A 61 14.14 -14.34 4.14
N ALA A 62 13.39 -13.35 3.62
CA ALA A 62 11.96 -13.46 3.39
C ALA A 62 11.59 -13.05 1.97
N VAL A 63 10.65 -13.75 1.40
CA VAL A 63 9.92 -13.34 0.21
C VAL A 63 8.59 -12.73 0.64
N TRP A 64 8.32 -11.51 0.17
CA TRP A 64 7.05 -10.83 0.38
C TRP A 64 6.35 -10.60 -0.96
N GLN A 65 5.21 -11.25 -1.17
CA GLN A 65 4.36 -10.95 -2.32
C GLN A 65 3.26 -9.97 -1.94
N ASP A 66 3.25 -8.83 -2.62
CA ASP A 66 2.14 -7.89 -2.55
C ASP A 66 1.01 -8.29 -3.52
N ILE A 67 -0.20 -7.80 -3.26
CA ILE A 67 -1.33 -7.91 -4.18
C ILE A 67 -1.47 -6.70 -5.10
N ASP A 68 -0.67 -5.67 -4.90
CA ASP A 68 -0.63 -4.49 -5.75
C ASP A 68 0.45 -4.62 -6.85
N PRO A 69 0.23 -4.03 -8.02
CA PRO A 69 1.25 -3.96 -9.06
C PRO A 69 2.40 -3.04 -8.64
N ALA A 70 3.59 -3.33 -9.15
CA ALA A 70 4.75 -2.46 -8.96
C ALA A 70 4.49 -1.05 -9.52
N GLY A 71 5.11 -0.04 -8.90
CA GLY A 71 5.05 1.34 -9.36
C GLY A 71 3.82 2.13 -8.91
N GLN A 72 2.97 1.57 -8.06
CA GLN A 72 1.88 2.28 -7.38
C GLN A 72 2.31 2.81 -6.00
N SER A 73 1.50 3.70 -5.43
CA SER A 73 1.84 4.39 -4.17
C SER A 73 2.03 3.44 -2.99
N GLN A 74 1.22 2.38 -2.88
CA GLN A 74 1.39 1.35 -1.85
C GLN A 74 2.68 0.56 -2.04
N TRP A 75 3.06 0.26 -3.28
CA TRP A 75 4.31 -0.40 -3.59
C TRP A 75 5.52 0.41 -3.14
N PHE A 76 5.54 1.73 -3.37
CA PHE A 76 6.60 2.60 -2.89
C PHE A 76 6.68 2.68 -1.36
N ALA A 77 5.56 2.54 -0.65
CA ALA A 77 5.57 2.44 0.80
C ALA A 77 6.19 1.12 1.28
N LEU A 78 5.94 0.03 0.56
CA LEU A 78 6.52 -1.28 0.85
C LEU A 78 8.03 -1.30 0.56
N GLU A 79 8.48 -0.71 -0.56
CA GLU A 79 9.92 -0.54 -0.85
C GLU A 79 10.64 0.22 0.27
N ALA A 80 10.04 1.32 0.74
CA ALA A 80 10.58 2.11 1.84
C ALA A 80 10.63 1.32 3.16
N LEU A 81 9.63 0.47 3.44
CA LEU A 81 9.65 -0.43 4.60
C LEU A 81 10.82 -1.41 4.52
N VAL A 82 11.03 -2.04 3.36
CA VAL A 82 12.11 -3.03 3.18
C VAL A 82 13.50 -2.41 3.44
N GLU A 83 13.73 -1.21 2.94
CA GLU A 83 14.98 -0.49 3.19
C GLU A 83 15.16 -0.16 4.68
N ARG A 84 14.11 0.34 5.36
CA ARG A 84 14.16 0.61 6.80
C ARG A 84 14.41 -0.65 7.63
N VAL A 85 13.76 -1.77 7.28
CA VAL A 85 13.98 -3.07 7.96
C VAL A 85 15.41 -3.53 7.79
N LYS A 86 15.97 -3.44 6.58
CA LYS A 86 17.38 -3.81 6.31
C LYS A 86 18.34 -2.96 7.12
N GLU A 87 18.16 -1.64 7.13
CA GLU A 87 19.00 -0.71 7.89
C GLU A 87 18.87 -0.94 9.40
N ALA A 88 17.66 -0.96 9.95
CA ALA A 88 17.41 -1.10 11.38
C ALA A 88 17.82 -2.48 11.94
N SER A 89 17.77 -3.52 11.11
CA SER A 89 18.24 -4.85 11.49
C SER A 89 19.76 -5.02 11.40
N GLY A 90 20.51 -4.02 10.87
CA GLY A 90 21.93 -4.18 10.54
C GLY A 90 22.18 -5.20 9.44
N GLY A 91 21.20 -5.43 8.54
CA GLY A 91 21.27 -6.44 7.48
C GLY A 91 20.93 -7.87 7.95
N ARG A 92 20.52 -8.08 9.20
CA ARG A 92 20.11 -9.41 9.71
C ARG A 92 18.78 -9.91 9.14
N LEU A 93 17.95 -9.02 8.56
CA LEU A 93 16.72 -9.39 7.90
C LEU A 93 16.67 -8.78 6.49
N GLU A 94 16.71 -9.65 5.49
CA GLU A 94 16.62 -9.29 4.08
C GLU A 94 15.26 -9.70 3.53
N ILE A 95 14.50 -8.75 2.99
CA ILE A 95 13.18 -8.99 2.40
C ILE A 95 13.24 -8.70 0.90
N THR A 96 12.84 -9.66 0.08
CA THR A 96 12.65 -9.48 -1.35
C THR A 96 11.17 -9.35 -1.65
N ILE A 97 10.75 -8.22 -2.23
CA ILE A 97 9.35 -7.96 -2.56
C ILE A 97 9.04 -8.31 -4.01
N TYR A 98 7.84 -8.85 -4.21
CA TYR A 98 7.31 -9.18 -5.54
C TYR A 98 5.90 -8.59 -5.69
N PRO A 99 5.58 -8.02 -6.86
CA PRO A 99 4.25 -7.50 -7.14
C PRO A 99 3.24 -8.63 -7.39
N GLU A 100 1.98 -8.24 -7.53
CA GLU A 100 0.85 -9.12 -7.81
C GLU A 100 1.18 -10.24 -8.82
N GLY A 101 0.83 -11.48 -8.44
CA GLY A 101 0.90 -12.65 -9.31
C GLY A 101 2.30 -13.11 -9.73
N LYS A 102 3.36 -12.52 -9.18
CA LYS A 102 4.73 -12.86 -9.58
C LYS A 102 5.21 -14.19 -9.02
N VAL A 103 4.83 -14.53 -7.79
CA VAL A 103 5.19 -15.80 -7.12
C VAL A 103 4.01 -16.76 -7.15
N VAL A 104 2.84 -16.31 -6.68
CA VAL A 104 1.59 -17.09 -6.69
C VAL A 104 0.44 -16.22 -7.21
N PRO A 105 -0.66 -16.82 -7.71
CA PRO A 105 -1.87 -16.09 -8.02
C PRO A 105 -2.40 -15.32 -6.79
N ARG A 106 -3.00 -14.17 -7.03
CA ARG A 106 -3.47 -13.23 -6.01
C ARG A 106 -4.35 -13.87 -4.91
N ASN A 107 -5.26 -14.76 -5.31
CA ASN A 107 -6.15 -15.50 -4.41
C ASN A 107 -5.48 -16.68 -3.69
N GLU A 108 -4.21 -16.98 -4.00
CA GLU A 108 -3.44 -18.06 -3.38
C GLU A 108 -2.38 -17.55 -2.37
N CYS A 109 -2.36 -16.24 -2.08
CA CYS A 109 -1.39 -15.66 -1.12
C CYS A 109 -1.54 -16.27 0.29
N THR A 110 -2.77 -16.41 0.81
CA THR A 110 -3.01 -16.95 2.15
C THR A 110 -2.55 -18.40 2.31
N PRO A 111 -2.92 -19.37 1.44
CA PRO A 111 -2.35 -20.71 1.48
C PRO A 111 -0.84 -20.72 1.25
N ALA A 112 -0.29 -19.89 0.37
CA ALA A 112 1.14 -19.81 0.11
C ALA A 112 1.93 -19.37 1.36
N VAL A 113 1.42 -18.42 2.14
CA VAL A 113 2.01 -18.04 3.43
C VAL A 113 1.90 -19.16 4.44
N LYS A 114 0.77 -19.83 4.54
CA LYS A 114 0.59 -20.99 5.45
C LYS A 114 1.64 -22.07 5.17
N ASP A 115 1.82 -22.40 3.90
CA ASP A 115 2.69 -23.50 3.47
C ASP A 115 4.17 -23.10 3.38
N GLY A 116 4.49 -21.81 3.57
CA GLY A 116 5.87 -21.28 3.50
C GLY A 116 6.42 -21.22 2.08
N VAL A 117 5.57 -21.09 1.07
CA VAL A 117 5.97 -20.78 -0.31
C VAL A 117 6.46 -19.34 -0.42
N VAL A 118 5.82 -18.44 0.33
CA VAL A 118 6.27 -17.09 0.62
C VAL A 118 6.21 -16.89 2.13
N GLU A 119 7.18 -16.14 2.69
CA GLU A 119 7.20 -15.86 4.12
C GLU A 119 6.17 -14.80 4.50
N ILE A 120 5.95 -13.82 3.63
CA ILE A 120 5.06 -12.68 3.90
C ILE A 120 4.17 -12.43 2.68
N ALA A 121 2.93 -12.00 2.92
CA ALA A 121 2.08 -11.49 1.86
C ALA A 121 1.16 -10.36 2.37
N THR A 122 0.86 -9.41 1.49
CA THR A 122 -0.25 -8.46 1.69
C THR A 122 -1.47 -8.98 0.98
N ILE A 123 -2.65 -8.89 1.57
CA ILE A 123 -3.90 -9.38 0.97
C ILE A 123 -5.07 -8.40 1.14
N ALA A 124 -6.08 -8.52 0.27
CA ALA A 124 -7.45 -8.10 0.57
C ALA A 124 -8.20 -9.30 1.14
N THR A 125 -8.68 -9.23 2.38
CA THR A 125 -9.30 -10.38 3.06
C THR A 125 -10.54 -10.91 2.34
N SER A 126 -11.23 -10.06 1.56
CA SER A 126 -12.37 -10.48 0.73
C SER A 126 -12.05 -11.60 -0.26
N MET A 127 -10.76 -11.80 -0.60
CA MET A 127 -10.32 -12.93 -1.44
C MET A 127 -10.34 -14.27 -0.69
N ASP A 128 -10.38 -14.23 0.63
CA ASP A 128 -10.48 -15.41 1.48
C ASP A 128 -11.93 -15.73 1.92
N GLU A 129 -12.94 -15.09 1.32
CA GLU A 129 -14.34 -15.35 1.68
C GLU A 129 -14.70 -16.82 1.62
N GLY A 130 -14.27 -17.53 0.58
CA GLY A 130 -14.50 -18.96 0.43
C GLY A 130 -13.79 -19.84 1.47
N ARG A 131 -12.74 -19.34 2.14
CA ARG A 131 -11.95 -20.05 3.16
C ARG A 131 -12.34 -19.69 4.59
N ILE A 132 -12.64 -18.41 4.81
CA ILE A 132 -12.87 -17.80 6.14
C ILE A 132 -14.36 -17.45 6.33
N GLY A 133 -15.08 -17.16 5.26
CA GLY A 133 -16.48 -16.73 5.29
C GLY A 133 -16.67 -15.21 5.18
N PRO A 134 -17.93 -14.75 5.25
CA PRO A 134 -18.30 -13.37 4.91
C PRO A 134 -17.73 -12.30 5.87
N ALA A 135 -17.23 -12.67 7.05
CA ALA A 135 -16.56 -11.73 7.96
C ALA A 135 -15.39 -11.00 7.31
N THR A 136 -14.78 -11.60 6.28
CA THR A 136 -13.68 -11.05 5.50
C THR A 136 -14.02 -9.71 4.83
N TYR A 137 -15.29 -9.46 4.51
CA TYR A 137 -15.72 -8.16 3.98
C TYR A 137 -15.56 -7.02 4.98
N LEU A 138 -15.75 -7.30 6.28
CA LEU A 138 -15.58 -6.30 7.35
C LEU A 138 -14.10 -6.07 7.69
N LEU A 139 -13.27 -7.10 7.56
CA LEU A 139 -11.87 -7.06 8.02
C LEU A 139 -10.98 -6.15 7.15
N THR A 140 -11.25 -6.09 5.84
CA THR A 140 -10.54 -5.19 4.91
C THR A 140 -11.31 -3.88 4.70
N SER A 141 -12.65 -3.92 4.77
CA SER A 141 -13.58 -2.82 4.45
C SER A 141 -13.57 -2.35 2.99
N SER A 142 -12.73 -2.92 2.11
CA SER A 142 -12.77 -2.66 0.68
C SER A 142 -14.08 -3.20 0.08
N GLY A 143 -14.80 -2.34 -0.65
CA GLY A 143 -16.11 -2.67 -1.21
C GLY A 143 -17.19 -2.89 -0.15
N LEU A 144 -17.04 -2.29 1.04
CA LEU A 144 -18.06 -2.23 2.09
C LEU A 144 -18.81 -0.89 1.98
N PRO A 145 -20.03 -0.86 1.40
CA PRO A 145 -20.73 0.39 1.18
C PRO A 145 -21.09 1.08 2.50
N ALA A 146 -20.87 2.39 2.56
CA ALA A 146 -20.98 3.22 3.75
C ALA A 146 -20.15 2.70 4.95
N GLY A 147 -19.07 1.99 4.65
CA GLY A 147 -18.11 1.48 5.63
C GLY A 147 -17.30 2.58 6.33
N PRO A 148 -16.28 2.19 7.09
CA PRO A 148 -15.38 3.13 7.73
C PRO A 148 -14.44 3.80 6.70
N SER A 149 -13.97 5.00 7.04
CA SER A 149 -12.85 5.62 6.36
C SER A 149 -11.54 4.88 6.68
N THR A 150 -10.50 5.09 5.87
CA THR A 150 -9.19 4.45 6.11
C THR A 150 -8.62 4.75 7.50
N VAL A 151 -8.75 6.00 7.98
CA VAL A 151 -8.28 6.37 9.32
C VAL A 151 -9.07 5.62 10.40
N GLU A 152 -10.37 5.44 10.24
CA GLU A 152 -11.21 4.62 11.13
C GLU A 152 -10.79 3.14 11.09
N CYS A 153 -10.47 2.60 9.91
CA CYS A 153 -9.95 1.22 9.78
C CYS A 153 -8.64 1.05 10.53
N ILE A 154 -7.67 1.96 10.34
CA ILE A 154 -6.38 1.95 11.02
C ILE A 154 -6.58 2.04 12.55
N ALA A 155 -7.43 2.97 12.99
CA ALA A 155 -7.72 3.14 14.41
C ALA A 155 -8.38 1.90 15.03
N TRP A 156 -9.36 1.27 14.34
CA TRP A 156 -9.96 0.04 14.81
C TRP A 156 -8.95 -1.10 14.85
N LEU A 157 -8.08 -1.19 13.84
CA LEU A 157 -7.07 -2.25 13.74
C LEU A 157 -6.14 -2.23 14.96
N TYR A 158 -5.63 -1.07 15.36
CA TYR A 158 -4.60 -0.96 16.40
C TYR A 158 -5.15 -0.62 17.79
N GLU A 159 -6.26 0.11 17.89
CA GLU A 159 -6.84 0.55 19.17
C GLU A 159 -8.18 -0.14 19.49
N GLY A 160 -8.87 -0.64 18.47
CA GLY A 160 -10.18 -1.28 18.61
C GLY A 160 -10.13 -2.81 18.79
N GLY A 161 -8.93 -3.40 18.91
CA GLY A 161 -8.74 -4.86 19.00
C GLY A 161 -8.87 -5.59 17.66
N GLY A 162 -8.83 -4.84 16.54
CA GLY A 162 -8.95 -5.40 15.19
C GLY A 162 -7.83 -6.37 14.84
N LEU A 163 -6.58 -6.05 15.24
CA LEU A 163 -5.41 -6.90 14.96
C LEU A 163 -5.50 -8.24 15.69
N ASP A 164 -5.93 -8.24 16.96
CA ASP A 164 -6.15 -9.47 17.72
C ASP A 164 -7.28 -10.31 17.12
N MET A 165 -8.34 -9.65 16.67
CA MET A 165 -9.48 -10.31 16.01
C MET A 165 -9.09 -10.93 14.68
N LEU A 166 -8.27 -10.26 13.86
CA LEU A 166 -7.69 -10.82 12.64
C LEU A 166 -6.83 -12.06 12.97
N ASN A 167 -5.97 -11.97 13.97
CA ASN A 167 -5.13 -13.10 14.40
C ASN A 167 -5.95 -14.30 14.90
N ASP A 168 -7.07 -14.07 15.61
CA ASP A 168 -7.97 -15.14 16.04
C ASP A 168 -8.67 -15.82 14.84
N ILE A 169 -9.10 -15.03 13.85
CA ILE A 169 -9.77 -15.53 12.64
C ILE A 169 -8.79 -16.27 11.72
N TYR A 170 -7.57 -15.77 11.57
CA TYR A 170 -6.52 -16.35 10.71
C TYR A 170 -5.61 -17.36 11.45
N LYS A 171 -5.93 -17.73 12.71
CA LYS A 171 -5.07 -18.57 13.56
C LYS A 171 -4.63 -19.90 12.96
N ASP A 172 -5.42 -20.49 12.06
CA ASP A 172 -5.08 -21.76 11.40
C ASP A 172 -4.26 -21.57 10.10
N TRP A 173 -4.01 -20.33 9.71
CA TRP A 173 -3.34 -19.96 8.48
C TRP A 173 -1.97 -19.28 8.71
N CYS A 174 -1.94 -18.18 9.42
CA CYS A 174 -0.76 -17.32 9.54
C CYS A 174 -0.86 -16.43 10.79
N TYR A 175 0.14 -15.60 11.04
CA TYR A 175 0.00 -14.40 11.86
C TYR A 175 -0.30 -13.19 10.99
N ILE A 176 -1.04 -12.22 11.56
CA ILE A 176 -1.24 -10.89 11.00
C ILE A 176 -0.38 -9.93 11.83
N ILE A 177 0.57 -9.25 11.19
CA ILE A 177 1.54 -8.39 11.88
C ILE A 177 1.31 -6.88 11.67
N GLY A 178 0.33 -6.53 10.87
CA GLY A 178 -0.08 -5.15 10.58
C GLY A 178 -0.83 -5.08 9.26
N ALA A 179 -0.86 -3.91 8.63
CA ALA A 179 -1.53 -3.72 7.35
C ALA A 179 -0.88 -2.63 6.51
N SER A 180 -0.99 -2.69 5.20
CA SER A 180 -0.96 -1.51 4.34
C SER A 180 -2.36 -0.89 4.25
N SER A 181 -2.46 0.33 3.74
CA SER A 181 -3.74 1.05 3.65
C SER A 181 -3.87 1.77 2.31
N GLY A 182 -5.09 1.90 1.83
CA GLY A 182 -5.42 2.75 0.69
C GLY A 182 -6.30 3.92 1.08
N ALA A 183 -6.71 4.73 0.11
CA ALA A 183 -7.67 5.81 0.29
C ALA A 183 -9.08 5.37 -0.16
N GLY A 184 -10.07 6.26 -0.02
CA GLY A 184 -11.40 6.03 -0.59
C GLY A 184 -11.34 5.91 -2.11
N GLU A 185 -12.19 5.07 -2.66
CA GLU A 185 -12.25 4.83 -4.11
C GLU A 185 -13.13 5.86 -4.82
N LEU A 186 -13.04 5.96 -6.16
CA LEU A 186 -14.05 6.63 -6.95
C LEU A 186 -15.35 5.82 -6.93
N PHE A 187 -16.51 6.48 -6.87
CA PHE A 187 -17.80 5.80 -6.87
C PHE A 187 -17.98 4.89 -8.08
N CYS A 188 -17.68 5.41 -9.24
CA CYS A 188 -17.61 4.64 -10.48
C CYS A 188 -16.99 5.45 -11.63
N HIS A 189 -16.66 4.73 -12.69
CA HIS A 189 -16.47 5.25 -14.05
C HIS A 189 -17.71 4.89 -14.88
N SER A 190 -18.22 5.81 -15.70
CA SER A 190 -19.45 5.61 -16.47
C SER A 190 -19.55 6.50 -17.70
N HIS A 191 -20.46 6.15 -18.63
CA HIS A 191 -20.77 6.96 -19.81
C HIS A 191 -21.81 8.07 -19.53
N LYS A 192 -22.44 8.07 -18.37
CA LYS A 192 -23.41 9.06 -17.93
C LYS A 192 -23.38 9.21 -16.40
N PRO A 193 -23.87 10.33 -15.85
CA PRO A 193 -24.00 10.47 -14.40
C PRO A 193 -24.90 9.36 -13.81
N LEU A 194 -24.50 8.80 -12.67
CA LEU A 194 -25.21 7.77 -11.91
C LEU A 194 -25.48 8.28 -10.49
N ALA A 195 -26.18 9.40 -10.39
CA ALA A 195 -26.38 10.13 -9.14
C ALA A 195 -27.45 9.54 -8.23
N THR A 196 -28.42 8.79 -8.81
CA THR A 196 -29.59 8.28 -8.10
C THR A 196 -29.77 6.77 -8.25
N ALA A 197 -30.55 6.17 -7.37
CA ALA A 197 -30.91 4.75 -7.42
C ALA A 197 -31.54 4.32 -8.78
N LYS A 198 -32.28 5.24 -9.43
CA LYS A 198 -32.98 4.98 -10.70
C LYS A 198 -32.01 4.74 -11.86
N ASP A 199 -30.81 5.31 -11.79
CA ASP A 199 -29.81 5.25 -12.85
C ASP A 199 -29.22 3.85 -13.00
N PHE A 200 -29.36 2.98 -11.98
CA PHE A 200 -28.82 1.64 -11.95
C PHE A 200 -29.74 0.57 -12.54
N LYS A 201 -31.01 0.88 -12.80
CA LYS A 201 -31.95 -0.11 -13.34
C LYS A 201 -31.53 -0.61 -14.72
N GLY A 202 -31.20 -1.91 -14.82
CA GLY A 202 -30.77 -2.56 -16.05
C GLY A 202 -29.34 -2.22 -16.48
N LEU A 203 -28.60 -1.43 -15.68
CA LEU A 203 -27.23 -1.01 -15.97
C LEU A 203 -26.27 -2.22 -15.87
N LYS A 204 -25.45 -2.44 -16.87
CA LYS A 204 -24.38 -3.45 -16.85
C LYS A 204 -23.20 -2.89 -16.05
N PHE A 205 -23.15 -3.25 -14.78
CA PHE A 205 -22.18 -2.70 -13.84
C PHE A 205 -21.18 -3.79 -13.40
N ARG A 206 -19.88 -3.50 -13.50
CA ARG A 206 -18.86 -4.38 -12.92
C ARG A 206 -18.55 -3.96 -11.50
N THR A 207 -18.75 -4.86 -10.58
CA THR A 207 -18.31 -4.77 -9.18
C THR A 207 -18.25 -6.15 -8.54
N MET A 208 -17.86 -6.19 -7.25
CA MET A 208 -17.72 -7.41 -6.46
C MET A 208 -18.20 -7.19 -5.00
N GLY A 209 -18.22 -8.28 -4.23
CA GLY A 209 -18.47 -8.23 -2.79
C GLY A 209 -19.84 -7.69 -2.41
N MET A 210 -19.92 -7.02 -1.27
CA MET A 210 -21.18 -6.52 -0.73
C MET A 210 -21.81 -5.42 -1.61
N TRP A 211 -21.00 -4.62 -2.29
CA TRP A 211 -21.51 -3.63 -3.22
C TRP A 211 -22.31 -4.26 -4.38
N ALA A 212 -21.86 -5.42 -4.87
CA ALA A 212 -22.61 -6.18 -5.87
C ALA A 212 -24.02 -6.56 -5.38
N GLU A 213 -24.16 -6.96 -4.12
CA GLU A 213 -25.46 -7.32 -3.55
C GLU A 213 -26.37 -6.11 -3.36
N VAL A 214 -25.82 -4.99 -2.98
CA VAL A 214 -26.58 -3.73 -2.85
C VAL A 214 -27.03 -3.24 -4.23
N LEU A 215 -26.16 -3.26 -5.26
CA LEU A 215 -26.51 -2.83 -6.61
C LEU A 215 -27.61 -3.69 -7.27
N LYS A 216 -27.60 -5.00 -7.02
CA LYS A 216 -28.68 -5.89 -7.49
C LYS A 216 -30.05 -5.47 -6.95
N GLN A 217 -30.13 -4.90 -5.75
CA GLN A 217 -31.39 -4.41 -5.19
C GLN A 217 -31.92 -3.16 -5.92
N TYR A 218 -31.06 -2.41 -6.63
CA TYR A 218 -31.44 -1.32 -7.52
C TYR A 218 -31.74 -1.78 -8.95
N GLY A 219 -31.64 -3.09 -9.20
CA GLY A 219 -31.91 -3.69 -10.51
C GLY A 219 -30.75 -3.60 -11.51
N ALA A 220 -29.53 -3.37 -11.04
CA ALA A 220 -28.33 -3.43 -11.88
C ALA A 220 -28.05 -4.86 -12.36
N ALA A 221 -27.58 -5.01 -13.59
CA ALA A 221 -27.03 -6.25 -14.14
C ALA A 221 -25.54 -6.34 -13.75
N VAL A 222 -25.29 -6.87 -12.54
CA VAL A 222 -23.95 -6.94 -11.99
C VAL A 222 -23.16 -8.10 -12.57
N THR A 223 -21.93 -7.86 -13.00
CA THR A 223 -20.98 -8.86 -13.46
C THR A 223 -19.61 -8.66 -12.79
N MET A 224 -18.81 -9.73 -12.73
CA MET A 224 -17.42 -9.68 -12.30
C MET A 224 -16.51 -9.83 -13.52
N VAL A 225 -15.59 -8.90 -13.71
CA VAL A 225 -14.54 -8.93 -14.73
C VAL A 225 -13.21 -8.69 -14.00
N ALA A 226 -12.19 -9.46 -14.34
CA ALA A 226 -10.85 -9.29 -13.78
C ALA A 226 -10.27 -7.91 -14.12
N GLY A 227 -9.48 -7.33 -13.20
CA GLY A 227 -8.93 -5.98 -13.37
C GLY A 227 -8.18 -5.77 -14.69
N GLY A 228 -7.37 -6.74 -15.11
CA GLY A 228 -6.61 -6.66 -16.37
C GLY A 228 -7.48 -6.71 -17.64
N GLU A 229 -8.74 -7.16 -17.54
CA GLU A 229 -9.69 -7.22 -18.67
C GLU A 229 -10.69 -6.08 -18.66
N LEU A 230 -10.66 -5.24 -17.60
CA LEU A 230 -11.67 -4.22 -17.36
C LEU A 230 -11.68 -3.14 -18.44
N TYR A 231 -10.50 -2.60 -18.77
CA TYR A 231 -10.35 -1.60 -19.83
C TYR A 231 -10.96 -2.10 -21.15
N SER A 232 -10.52 -3.27 -21.63
CA SER A 232 -10.99 -3.82 -22.91
C SER A 232 -12.47 -4.23 -22.90
N SER A 233 -13.02 -4.60 -21.75
CA SER A 233 -14.45 -4.93 -21.60
C SER A 233 -15.32 -3.68 -21.64
N ALA A 234 -14.87 -2.61 -21.02
CA ALA A 234 -15.54 -1.32 -21.04
C ALA A 234 -15.48 -0.66 -22.42
N GLU A 235 -14.29 -0.60 -23.04
CA GLU A 235 -14.08 -0.08 -24.39
C GLU A 235 -15.01 -0.75 -25.44
N ARG A 236 -15.25 -2.07 -25.30
CA ARG A 236 -16.17 -2.80 -26.20
C ARG A 236 -17.65 -2.65 -25.86
N GLY A 237 -18.02 -1.86 -24.86
CA GLY A 237 -19.41 -1.64 -24.45
C GLY A 237 -20.06 -2.88 -23.78
N ILE A 238 -19.25 -3.83 -23.28
CA ILE A 238 -19.75 -4.95 -22.48
C ILE A 238 -20.22 -4.44 -21.11
N LEU A 239 -19.62 -3.37 -20.62
CA LEU A 239 -19.93 -2.69 -19.37
C LEU A 239 -20.43 -1.26 -19.66
N ASP A 240 -21.46 -0.83 -18.97
CA ASP A 240 -21.95 0.55 -19.01
C ASP A 240 -21.25 1.41 -17.93
N ALA A 241 -20.82 0.78 -16.84
CA ALA A 241 -20.10 1.41 -15.74
C ALA A 241 -19.34 0.37 -14.89
N PHE A 242 -18.38 0.84 -14.12
CA PHE A 242 -17.61 -0.01 -13.19
C PHE A 242 -17.00 0.81 -12.05
N GLU A 243 -16.71 0.18 -10.94
CA GLU A 243 -15.79 0.63 -9.89
C GLU A 243 -14.52 -0.21 -9.92
N PHE A 244 -13.42 0.31 -9.38
CA PHE A 244 -12.17 -0.45 -9.34
C PHE A 244 -11.27 -0.10 -8.17
N GLY A 245 -10.90 1.16 -7.99
CA GLY A 245 -9.97 1.57 -6.96
C GLY A 245 -9.91 3.10 -6.77
N PRO A 246 -8.91 3.57 -6.03
CA PRO A 246 -8.72 5.00 -5.80
C PRO A 246 -8.32 5.76 -7.08
N PRO A 247 -8.46 7.09 -7.09
CA PRO A 247 -8.22 7.93 -8.26
C PRO A 247 -6.91 7.69 -8.99
N SER A 248 -5.80 7.60 -8.27
CA SER A 248 -4.46 7.42 -8.86
C SER A 248 -4.29 6.06 -9.55
N THR A 249 -4.83 5.01 -8.92
CA THR A 249 -4.86 3.67 -9.52
C THR A 249 -5.68 3.67 -10.80
N ASN A 250 -6.90 4.21 -10.76
CA ASN A 250 -7.80 4.24 -11.91
C ASN A 250 -7.22 5.07 -13.08
N TRP A 251 -6.54 6.18 -12.75
CA TRP A 251 -5.83 6.96 -13.74
C TRP A 251 -4.72 6.16 -14.44
N ALA A 252 -3.92 5.41 -13.69
CA ALA A 252 -2.85 4.58 -14.22
C ALA A 252 -3.35 3.45 -15.15
N TYR A 253 -4.58 2.97 -14.93
CA TYR A 253 -5.24 2.01 -15.83
C TYR A 253 -5.84 2.65 -17.10
N GLY A 254 -5.80 3.98 -17.24
CA GLY A 254 -6.30 4.68 -18.42
C GLY A 254 -7.82 4.77 -18.52
N PHE A 255 -8.56 4.55 -17.45
CA PHE A 255 -10.04 4.51 -17.48
C PHE A 255 -10.69 5.83 -17.90
N HIS A 256 -9.98 6.95 -17.73
CA HIS A 256 -10.38 8.26 -18.23
C HIS A 256 -10.42 8.38 -19.76
N GLU A 257 -9.75 7.48 -20.49
CA GLU A 257 -9.74 7.46 -21.95
C GLU A 257 -11.01 6.83 -22.53
N ILE A 258 -11.68 5.97 -21.74
CA ILE A 258 -12.83 5.16 -22.19
C ILE A 258 -14.14 5.47 -21.48
N MET A 259 -14.12 6.28 -20.42
CA MET A 259 -15.30 6.68 -19.64
C MET A 259 -15.31 8.19 -19.42
N GLU A 260 -16.40 8.84 -19.77
CA GLU A 260 -16.53 10.30 -19.74
C GLU A 260 -16.74 10.85 -18.34
N TYR A 261 -17.26 10.04 -17.40
CA TYR A 261 -17.66 10.47 -16.07
C TYR A 261 -16.99 9.68 -14.97
N ILE A 262 -16.68 10.37 -13.88
CA ILE A 262 -16.34 9.78 -12.58
C ILE A 262 -17.33 10.25 -11.52
N GLY A 263 -17.71 9.35 -10.61
CA GLY A 263 -18.64 9.65 -9.51
C GLY A 263 -17.92 9.88 -8.18
N LEU A 264 -18.46 10.79 -7.36
CA LEU A 264 -18.04 11.12 -6.00
C LEU A 264 -19.25 11.31 -5.09
N PRO A 265 -19.12 11.10 -3.76
CA PRO A 265 -18.00 10.40 -3.12
C PRO A 265 -18.06 8.89 -3.35
N GLY A 266 -16.96 8.21 -3.15
CA GLY A 266 -16.86 6.75 -3.24
C GLY A 266 -17.49 6.01 -2.05
N ILE A 267 -18.77 6.20 -1.86
CA ILE A 267 -19.53 5.63 -0.73
C ILE A 267 -19.52 4.09 -0.69
N GLN A 268 -19.27 3.43 -1.82
CA GLN A 268 -19.17 1.97 -1.89
C GLN A 268 -17.89 1.41 -1.26
N SER A 269 -16.83 2.24 -1.12
CA SER A 269 -15.54 1.88 -0.53
C SER A 269 -14.85 3.13 0.03
N PRO A 270 -15.33 3.67 1.19
CA PRO A 270 -14.81 4.93 1.74
C PRO A 270 -13.37 4.84 2.24
N GLY A 271 -12.89 3.64 2.50
CA GLY A 271 -11.52 3.36 2.94
C GLY A 271 -11.29 1.88 3.19
N TYR A 272 -10.01 1.49 3.25
CA TYR A 272 -9.65 0.10 3.48
C TYR A 272 -8.24 -0.07 4.05
N THR A 273 -8.02 -1.25 4.65
CA THR A 273 -6.71 -1.76 5.02
C THR A 273 -6.49 -3.13 4.38
N LYS A 274 -5.24 -3.46 4.08
CA LYS A 274 -4.79 -4.74 3.53
C LYS A 274 -3.86 -5.41 4.54
N PRO A 275 -4.32 -6.42 5.29
CA PRO A 275 -3.49 -7.11 6.27
C PRO A 275 -2.22 -7.69 5.68
N VAL A 276 -1.16 -7.64 6.49
CA VAL A 276 0.13 -8.27 6.23
C VAL A 276 0.18 -9.60 6.97
N LEU A 277 0.17 -10.67 6.18
CA LEU A 277 0.28 -12.06 6.65
C LEU A 277 1.75 -12.45 6.73
N ILE A 278 2.10 -13.23 7.76
CA ILE A 278 3.42 -13.84 7.88
C ILE A 278 3.33 -15.30 8.27
N ASN A 279 4.18 -16.13 7.66
CA ASN A 279 4.29 -17.54 7.99
C ASN A 279 4.70 -17.71 9.46
N LYS A 280 3.96 -18.54 10.21
CA LYS A 280 4.17 -18.73 11.66
C LYS A 280 5.55 -19.26 11.97
N LYS A 281 5.97 -20.32 11.27
CA LYS A 281 7.30 -20.94 11.50
C LYS A 281 8.43 -19.97 11.21
N PHE A 282 8.31 -19.18 10.16
CA PHE A 282 9.31 -18.15 9.85
C PHE A 282 9.36 -17.10 10.96
N PHE A 283 8.19 -16.55 11.34
CA PHE A 283 8.10 -15.50 12.35
C PHE A 283 8.60 -15.97 13.73
N ASP A 284 8.19 -17.15 14.18
CA ASP A 284 8.63 -17.74 15.46
C ASP A 284 10.12 -18.10 15.47
N GLY A 285 10.73 -18.25 14.28
CA GLY A 285 12.18 -18.48 14.12
C GLY A 285 13.03 -17.22 14.13
N LEU A 286 12.40 -16.03 14.09
CA LEU A 286 13.11 -14.75 14.20
C LEU A 286 13.43 -14.44 15.67
N PRO A 287 14.57 -13.79 15.97
CA PRO A 287 14.82 -13.16 17.26
C PRO A 287 13.75 -12.14 17.63
N ASP A 288 13.50 -11.95 18.92
CA ASP A 288 12.45 -11.08 19.44
C ASP A 288 12.54 -9.62 18.91
N ASP A 289 13.77 -9.12 18.77
CA ASP A 289 14.01 -7.77 18.24
C ASP A 289 13.62 -7.63 16.77
N LEU A 290 13.82 -8.67 15.94
CA LEU A 290 13.40 -8.69 14.54
C LEU A 290 11.88 -8.87 14.41
N GLN A 291 11.25 -9.65 15.30
CA GLN A 291 9.79 -9.76 15.38
C GLN A 291 9.18 -8.40 15.73
N ALA A 292 9.72 -7.72 16.74
CA ALA A 292 9.27 -6.39 17.15
C ALA A 292 9.46 -5.36 16.02
N LEU A 293 10.62 -5.37 15.35
CA LEU A 293 10.90 -4.50 14.21
C LEU A 293 9.86 -4.66 13.11
N LEU A 294 9.56 -5.90 12.69
CA LEU A 294 8.54 -6.16 11.66
C LEU A 294 7.16 -5.66 12.06
N ARG A 295 6.74 -5.86 13.31
CA ARG A 295 5.44 -5.36 13.81
C ARG A 295 5.39 -3.83 13.76
N HIS A 296 6.44 -3.14 14.19
CA HIS A 296 6.49 -1.68 14.18
C HIS A 296 6.51 -1.12 12.76
N GLU A 297 7.28 -1.73 11.85
CA GLU A 297 7.35 -1.30 10.46
C GLU A 297 6.02 -1.57 9.71
N CYS A 298 5.33 -2.68 10.01
CA CYS A 298 4.00 -2.94 9.44
C CYS A 298 2.92 -2.01 10.02
N MET A 299 3.07 -1.53 11.26
CA MET A 299 2.20 -0.49 11.80
C MET A 299 2.46 0.86 11.09
N LEU A 300 3.74 1.23 10.92
CA LEU A 300 4.11 2.43 10.18
C LEU A 300 3.66 2.37 8.71
N LEU A 301 3.71 1.18 8.09
CA LEU A 301 3.25 0.96 6.72
C LEU A 301 1.80 1.40 6.53
N SER A 302 0.93 1.21 7.54
CA SER A 302 -0.48 1.63 7.45
C SER A 302 -0.61 3.15 7.22
N LEU A 303 0.19 3.96 7.91
CA LEU A 303 0.17 5.42 7.75
C LEU A 303 0.92 5.87 6.49
N ASP A 304 2.10 5.29 6.23
CA ASP A 304 2.94 5.67 5.09
C ASP A 304 2.26 5.38 3.76
N SER A 305 1.65 4.19 3.62
CA SER A 305 0.89 3.82 2.42
C SER A 305 -0.34 4.72 2.23
N TYR A 306 -1.10 5.01 3.31
CA TYR A 306 -2.24 5.93 3.24
C TYR A 306 -1.82 7.33 2.78
N ALA A 307 -0.77 7.90 3.38
CA ALA A 307 -0.31 9.24 3.03
C ALA A 307 0.14 9.34 1.57
N LYS A 308 0.90 8.34 1.08
CA LYS A 308 1.36 8.29 -0.32
C LYS A 308 0.19 8.14 -1.30
N VAL A 309 -0.78 7.27 -0.99
CA VAL A 309 -1.96 7.09 -1.84
C VAL A 309 -2.80 8.36 -1.86
N GLN A 310 -3.08 8.95 -0.69
CA GLN A 310 -3.89 10.16 -0.60
C GLN A 310 -3.28 11.33 -1.38
N PHE A 311 -1.96 11.48 -1.35
CA PHE A 311 -1.28 12.49 -2.13
C PHE A 311 -1.35 12.22 -3.63
N ALA A 312 -1.06 10.99 -4.06
CA ALA A 312 -1.16 10.58 -5.47
C ALA A 312 -2.59 10.71 -6.02
N ASP A 313 -3.60 10.42 -5.19
CA ASP A 313 -5.00 10.59 -5.57
C ASP A 313 -5.37 12.06 -5.75
N SER A 314 -4.83 12.95 -4.92
CA SER A 314 -5.01 14.40 -5.09
C SER A 314 -4.43 14.87 -6.44
N GLU A 315 -3.22 14.43 -6.79
CA GLU A 315 -2.63 14.71 -8.11
C GLU A 315 -3.45 14.10 -9.25
N ALA A 316 -3.97 12.89 -9.08
CA ALA A 316 -4.80 12.23 -10.08
C ALA A 316 -6.11 12.99 -10.31
N MET A 317 -6.74 13.52 -9.27
CA MET A 317 -7.95 14.33 -9.41
C MET A 317 -7.71 15.61 -10.22
N VAL A 318 -6.54 16.25 -10.06
CA VAL A 318 -6.15 17.37 -10.93
C VAL A 318 -6.00 16.92 -12.38
N LYS A 319 -5.37 15.75 -12.62
CA LYS A 319 -5.24 15.19 -13.98
C LYS A 319 -6.58 14.87 -14.62
N TYR A 320 -7.56 14.33 -13.87
CA TYR A 320 -8.93 14.09 -14.35
C TYR A 320 -9.59 15.40 -14.79
N GLN A 321 -9.44 16.48 -14.01
CA GLN A 321 -9.97 17.80 -14.34
C GLN A 321 -9.32 18.40 -15.59
N ASP A 322 -7.98 18.34 -15.68
CA ASP A 322 -7.21 18.85 -16.83
C ASP A 322 -7.50 18.07 -18.11
N TYR A 323 -7.77 16.78 -18.01
CA TYR A 323 -8.18 15.93 -19.13
C TYR A 323 -9.60 16.24 -19.63
N GLY A 324 -10.42 16.81 -18.76
CA GLY A 324 -11.82 17.14 -19.07
C GLY A 324 -12.82 16.05 -18.71
N THR A 325 -12.42 15.08 -17.84
CA THR A 325 -13.35 14.08 -17.30
C THR A 325 -14.44 14.78 -16.49
N ALA A 326 -15.70 14.49 -16.78
CA ALA A 326 -16.83 15.08 -16.07
C ALA A 326 -17.01 14.43 -14.69
N ILE A 327 -17.17 15.26 -13.66
CA ILE A 327 -17.41 14.79 -12.28
C ILE A 327 -18.89 14.94 -11.96
N PHE A 328 -19.51 13.87 -11.46
CA PHE A 328 -20.86 13.95 -10.87
C PHE A 328 -20.82 13.57 -9.39
N TYR A 329 -21.82 14.06 -8.66
CA TYR A 329 -21.96 13.76 -7.24
C TYR A 329 -23.18 12.87 -7.02
N VAL A 330 -22.99 11.83 -6.18
CA VAL A 330 -24.06 10.95 -5.73
C VAL A 330 -24.98 11.72 -4.80
N ASP A 331 -26.30 11.71 -5.04
CA ASP A 331 -27.28 12.44 -4.25
C ASP A 331 -27.28 11.97 -2.79
N ASP A 332 -27.45 12.90 -1.85
CA ASP A 332 -27.47 12.61 -0.41
C ASP A 332 -28.53 11.58 -0.03
N GLU A 333 -29.72 11.65 -0.66
CA GLU A 333 -30.80 10.67 -0.45
C GLU A 333 -30.37 9.27 -0.89
N PHE A 334 -29.67 9.18 -2.01
CA PHE A 334 -29.17 7.90 -2.51
C PHE A 334 -28.03 7.36 -1.63
N GLN A 335 -27.13 8.20 -1.17
CA GLN A 335 -26.11 7.81 -0.20
C GLN A 335 -26.74 7.27 1.10
N ALA A 336 -27.79 7.91 1.61
CA ALA A 336 -28.51 7.45 2.79
C ALA A 336 -29.19 6.08 2.56
N ASP A 337 -29.79 5.86 1.39
CA ASP A 337 -30.40 4.57 1.02
C ASP A 337 -29.35 3.46 0.86
N ILE A 338 -28.20 3.75 0.25
CA ILE A 338 -27.06 2.84 0.19
C ILE A 338 -26.62 2.42 1.60
N ALA A 339 -26.46 3.38 2.51
CA ALA A 339 -26.07 3.11 3.89
C ALA A 339 -27.10 2.23 4.63
N ALA A 340 -28.39 2.50 4.46
CA ALA A 340 -29.47 1.72 5.05
C ALA A 340 -29.47 0.27 4.55
N ARG A 341 -29.32 0.05 3.24
CA ARG A 341 -29.27 -1.29 2.61
C ARG A 341 -28.00 -2.06 3.02
N SER A 342 -26.85 -1.38 3.04
CA SER A 342 -25.60 -1.98 3.50
C SER A 342 -25.69 -2.43 4.95
N LYS A 343 -26.26 -1.59 5.83
CA LYS A 343 -26.51 -1.95 7.22
C LYS A 343 -27.44 -3.17 7.36
N ALA A 344 -28.57 -3.19 6.65
CA ALA A 344 -29.47 -4.33 6.65
C ALA A 344 -28.81 -5.63 6.17
N LEU A 345 -27.91 -5.53 5.16
CA LEU A 345 -27.12 -6.65 4.68
C LEU A 345 -26.12 -7.14 5.74
N CYS A 346 -25.44 -6.23 6.43
CA CYS A 346 -24.54 -6.57 7.53
C CYS A 346 -25.32 -7.24 8.69
N GLU A 347 -26.51 -6.76 9.04
CA GLU A 347 -27.37 -7.35 10.07
C GLU A 347 -27.83 -8.76 9.68
N LYS A 348 -28.14 -8.98 8.41
CA LYS A 348 -28.44 -10.32 7.87
C LYS A 348 -27.24 -11.26 8.02
N TYR A 349 -26.06 -10.86 7.54
CA TYR A 349 -24.86 -11.67 7.70
C TYR A 349 -24.52 -11.95 9.16
N ALA A 350 -24.70 -10.98 10.05
CA ALA A 350 -24.49 -11.16 11.48
C ALA A 350 -25.46 -12.16 12.11
N ALA A 351 -26.71 -12.27 11.62
CA ALA A 351 -27.66 -13.28 12.06
C ALA A 351 -27.31 -14.70 11.58
N GLU A 352 -26.65 -14.81 10.42
CA GLU A 352 -26.34 -16.09 9.77
C GLU A 352 -24.93 -16.61 10.09
N ASN A 353 -23.99 -15.73 10.53
CA ASN A 353 -22.59 -16.06 10.71
C ASN A 353 -22.01 -15.47 12.01
N ALA A 354 -21.62 -16.36 12.94
CA ALA A 354 -21.14 -15.96 14.26
C ALA A 354 -19.83 -15.14 14.21
N THR A 355 -18.91 -15.44 13.27
CA THR A 355 -17.68 -14.69 13.10
C THR A 355 -17.97 -13.30 12.57
N PHE A 356 -18.87 -13.17 11.59
CA PHE A 356 -19.33 -11.88 11.10
C PHE A 356 -19.97 -11.06 12.22
N ALA A 357 -20.85 -11.68 13.03
CA ALA A 357 -21.49 -11.01 14.17
C ALA A 357 -20.47 -10.47 15.19
N LYS A 358 -19.41 -11.24 15.47
CA LYS A 358 -18.32 -10.83 16.37
C LYS A 358 -17.60 -9.58 15.85
N VAL A 359 -17.19 -9.58 14.57
CA VAL A 359 -16.51 -8.44 13.94
C VAL A 359 -17.43 -7.23 13.86
N TRP A 360 -18.68 -7.42 13.37
CA TRP A 360 -19.69 -6.37 13.26
C TRP A 360 -19.98 -5.68 14.58
N LYS A 361 -20.13 -6.46 15.67
CA LYS A 361 -20.33 -5.91 17.01
C LYS A 361 -19.15 -5.07 17.48
N SER A 362 -17.93 -5.56 17.27
CA SER A 362 -16.70 -4.84 17.63
C SER A 362 -16.58 -3.51 16.89
N GLN A 363 -16.72 -3.53 15.57
CA GLN A 363 -16.64 -2.34 14.73
C GLN A 363 -17.72 -1.32 15.07
N ASN A 364 -18.98 -1.74 15.23
CA ASN A 364 -20.07 -0.83 15.61
C ASN A 364 -19.81 -0.13 16.95
N ALA A 365 -19.32 -0.87 17.97
CA ALA A 365 -19.01 -0.30 19.26
C ALA A 365 -17.87 0.73 19.15
N PHE A 366 -16.79 0.36 18.43
CA PHE A 366 -15.64 1.22 18.25
C PHE A 366 -15.99 2.49 17.46
N PHE A 367 -16.59 2.35 16.28
CA PHE A 367 -16.89 3.50 15.42
C PHE A 367 -17.94 4.44 16.03
N LYS A 368 -18.88 3.92 16.81
CA LYS A 368 -19.81 4.77 17.58
C LYS A 368 -19.06 5.67 18.54
N THR A 369 -18.07 5.14 19.27
CA THR A 369 -17.23 5.91 20.18
C THR A 369 -16.31 6.87 19.43
N TRP A 370 -15.64 6.38 18.38
CA TRP A 370 -14.74 7.18 17.54
C TRP A 370 -15.45 8.39 16.93
N ARG A 371 -16.63 8.19 16.37
CA ARG A 371 -17.43 9.24 15.71
C ARG A 371 -18.07 10.23 16.68
N ALA A 372 -18.04 9.97 17.99
CA ALA A 372 -18.45 10.99 18.98
C ALA A 372 -17.57 12.25 18.95
N LEU A 373 -16.35 12.15 18.41
CA LEU A 373 -15.44 13.27 18.19
C LEU A 373 -15.64 13.97 16.83
N SER A 374 -16.62 13.55 16.02
CA SER A 374 -16.93 14.23 14.76
C SER A 374 -17.30 15.69 15.04
N GLY A 375 -16.67 16.64 14.34
CA GLY A 375 -16.86 18.06 14.58
C GLY A 375 -15.80 18.74 15.45
N ILE A 376 -14.85 18.00 16.04
CA ILE A 376 -13.65 18.61 16.68
C ILE A 376 -12.76 19.27 15.62
N VAL A 377 -12.65 18.65 14.44
CA VAL A 377 -11.89 19.24 13.33
C VAL A 377 -12.73 20.36 12.72
N PRO A 378 -12.19 21.59 12.61
CA PRO A 378 -12.91 22.72 12.03
C PRO A 378 -13.31 22.43 10.58
N LYS A 379 -14.54 22.81 10.22
CA LYS A 379 -15.03 22.72 8.83
C LYS A 379 -14.29 23.70 7.90
N TYR A 380 -13.82 24.82 8.43
CA TYR A 380 -13.15 25.87 7.67
C TYR A 380 -11.68 25.94 8.04
N THR A 381 -10.83 26.20 7.07
CA THR A 381 -9.38 26.33 7.17
C THR A 381 -8.94 27.68 6.60
N ILE A 382 -7.71 28.10 6.92
CA ILE A 382 -7.06 29.28 6.31
C ILE A 382 -6.40 28.94 4.95
N TYR A 383 -6.38 27.68 4.60
CA TYR A 383 -5.83 27.20 3.32
C TYR A 383 -6.97 26.98 2.32
N ASP A 384 -6.77 27.39 1.06
CA ASP A 384 -7.70 27.22 -0.04
C ASP A 384 -7.76 25.75 -0.54
#